data_3159c91c2d3a58e8210bde49b43d8ff2
#
_entry.id   3159c91c2d3a58e8210bde49b43d8ff2
#
_cell.length_a   1.000
_cell.length_b   1.000
_cell.length_c   1.000
_cell.angle_alpha   90.00
_cell.angle_beta   90.00
_cell.angle_gamma   90.00
#
_symmetry.space_group_name_H-M   'P 1'
#
loop_
_entity.id
_entity.type
_entity.pdbx_description
1 polymer ?
#
loop_
_entity_poly.entity_id
_entity_poly.type
_entity_poly.pdbx_seq_one_letter_code
_entity_poly.pdbx_strand_id
1 'polypeptide(L)'
;VSGVVAVDASDIANRGVVAIEELLADLPQISLGQNITDSNGANGSSTISLRGIGSDRTLTLINGKRMAPGTINGGSAANINNIPVALVSEVQVVTGGASSVYGSDAIGGVVNFILNDNFQGFKASYTHSYYNHKNEDSDMRALVEAAGYPQAPDTVNVGDNKVWAVMFGASLGDSGNVTAYVQKRERDAILQSKYDVSACALWDGGPQAANPYGCGGSGTVPWGRFASFG
;
A
#
# COMPACT_ATOMS: atom_id res chain seq x y z
N VAL A 1 -23.75 2.14 18.76
CA VAL A 1 -22.61 1.32 19.13
C VAL A 1 -21.65 1.35 17.96
N SER A 2 -20.48 1.98 18.12
CA SER A 2 -19.43 1.93 17.10
C SER A 2 -18.91 0.51 17.00
N GLY A 3 -18.95 -0.09 15.82
CA GLY A 3 -18.33 -1.40 15.59
C GLY A 3 -16.80 -1.27 15.73
N VAL A 4 -16.21 -2.08 16.60
CA VAL A 4 -14.76 -2.26 16.64
C VAL A 4 -14.45 -3.58 15.95
N VAL A 5 -13.60 -3.54 14.96
CA VAL A 5 -13.04 -4.74 14.31
C VAL A 5 -11.59 -4.82 14.73
N ALA A 6 -11.19 -5.97 15.26
CA ALA A 6 -9.81 -6.24 15.65
C ALA A 6 -9.22 -7.34 14.75
N VAL A 7 -7.97 -7.17 14.35
CA VAL A 7 -7.15 -8.17 13.65
C VAL A 7 -5.95 -8.43 14.52
N ASP A 8 -5.76 -9.66 14.93
CA ASP A 8 -4.70 -10.03 15.87
C ASP A 8 -3.39 -10.46 15.19
N ALA A 9 -2.33 -10.60 16.00
CA ALA A 9 -1.00 -10.95 15.51
C ALA A 9 -0.94 -12.33 14.84
N SER A 10 -1.82 -13.26 15.19
CA SER A 10 -1.86 -14.59 14.58
C SER A 10 -2.40 -14.53 13.16
N ASP A 11 -3.43 -13.72 12.93
CA ASP A 11 -3.97 -13.47 11.59
C ASP A 11 -2.94 -12.76 10.71
N ILE A 12 -2.22 -11.77 11.27
CA ILE A 12 -1.13 -11.07 10.57
C ILE A 12 -0.02 -12.03 10.16
N ALA A 13 0.41 -12.89 11.08
CA ALA A 13 1.48 -13.86 10.82
C ALA A 13 1.08 -14.93 9.79
N ASN A 14 -0.15 -15.45 9.88
CA ASN A 14 -0.66 -16.49 8.99
C ASN A 14 -0.83 -16.02 7.54
N ARG A 15 -1.07 -14.73 7.34
CA ARG A 15 -1.20 -14.13 5.99
C ARG A 15 0.14 -13.90 5.32
N GLY A 16 1.27 -14.01 6.03
CA GLY A 16 2.61 -13.75 5.47
C GLY A 16 2.81 -12.33 4.99
N VAL A 17 2.07 -11.37 5.55
CA VAL A 17 2.05 -9.97 5.13
C VAL A 17 3.40 -9.31 5.35
N VAL A 18 3.92 -8.67 4.33
CA VAL A 18 5.22 -7.97 4.36
C VAL A 18 5.08 -6.45 4.53
N ALA A 19 3.89 -5.91 4.24
CA ALA A 19 3.56 -4.51 4.42
C ALA A 19 2.20 -4.36 5.11
N ILE A 20 2.08 -3.36 5.97
CA ILE A 20 0.83 -3.10 6.71
C ILE A 20 -0.35 -2.81 5.77
N GLU A 21 -0.08 -2.20 4.62
CA GLU A 21 -1.10 -1.92 3.60
C GLU A 21 -1.75 -3.19 3.04
N GLU A 22 -0.98 -4.28 2.88
CA GLU A 22 -1.49 -5.57 2.40
C GLU A 22 -2.49 -6.17 3.40
N LEU A 23 -2.19 -6.07 4.69
CA LEU A 23 -3.09 -6.50 5.76
C LEU A 23 -4.41 -5.73 5.73
N LEU A 24 -4.30 -4.41 5.55
CA LEU A 24 -5.44 -3.52 5.62
C LEU A 24 -6.32 -3.57 4.37
N ALA A 25 -5.74 -3.89 3.21
CA ALA A 25 -6.48 -4.02 1.95
C ALA A 25 -7.57 -5.11 2.00
N ASP A 26 -7.38 -6.13 2.84
CA ASP A 26 -8.36 -7.22 3.02
C ASP A 26 -9.53 -6.86 3.94
N LEU A 27 -9.48 -5.71 4.61
CA LEU A 27 -10.55 -5.27 5.50
C LEU A 27 -11.61 -4.48 4.73
N PRO A 28 -12.87 -4.96 4.67
CA PRO A 28 -13.90 -4.38 3.78
C PRO A 28 -14.28 -2.94 4.11
N GLN A 29 -14.01 -2.49 5.33
CA GLN A 29 -14.24 -1.11 5.75
C GLN A 29 -13.08 -0.16 5.41
N ILE A 30 -11.94 -0.68 4.94
CA ILE A 30 -10.76 0.09 4.60
C ILE A 30 -10.62 0.16 3.08
N SER A 31 -10.47 1.38 2.58
CA SER A 31 -9.92 1.64 1.26
C SER A 31 -8.52 2.23 1.44
N LEU A 32 -7.56 1.76 0.71
CA LEU A 32 -6.27 2.44 0.66
C LEU A 32 -6.47 3.77 -0.07
N GLY A 33 -5.98 4.85 0.51
CA GLY A 33 -6.00 6.15 -0.14
C GLY A 33 -4.91 6.18 -1.20
N GLN A 34 -3.72 6.59 -0.83
CA GLN A 34 -2.52 6.42 -1.64
C GLN A 34 -1.83 5.13 -1.24
N ASN A 35 -1.25 4.40 -2.18
CA ASN A 35 -0.56 3.13 -1.93
C ASN A 35 0.56 2.89 -2.96
N ILE A 36 1.31 1.81 -2.78
CA ILE A 36 2.44 1.46 -3.65
C ILE A 36 2.06 1.05 -5.07
N THR A 37 0.78 0.74 -5.32
CA THR A 37 0.30 0.36 -6.66
C THR A 37 -0.17 1.55 -7.49
N ASP A 38 -0.22 2.75 -6.90
CA ASP A 38 -0.59 3.96 -7.62
C ASP A 38 0.53 4.36 -8.59
N SER A 39 0.18 4.51 -9.87
CA SER A 39 1.16 4.75 -10.92
C SER A 39 1.52 6.22 -11.11
N ASN A 40 0.57 7.13 -10.90
CA ASN A 40 0.74 8.56 -11.09
C ASN A 40 0.51 9.33 -9.79
N GLY A 41 1.43 10.24 -9.47
CA GLY A 41 1.35 11.04 -8.26
C GLY A 41 1.72 10.29 -6.98
N ALA A 42 2.10 9.02 -7.07
CA ALA A 42 2.59 8.27 -5.94
C ALA A 42 3.96 8.80 -5.48
N ASN A 43 4.12 8.94 -4.18
CA ASN A 43 5.35 9.41 -3.55
C ASN A 43 5.98 8.35 -2.63
N GLY A 44 5.53 7.08 -2.75
CA GLY A 44 5.98 5.96 -1.92
C GLY A 44 5.35 5.91 -0.53
N SER A 45 4.40 6.79 -0.22
CA SER A 45 3.62 6.70 1.03
C SER A 45 2.34 5.88 0.82
N SER A 46 1.89 5.22 1.89
CA SER A 46 0.59 4.55 1.92
C SER A 46 -0.28 5.15 3.01
N THR A 47 -1.53 5.41 2.67
CA THR A 47 -2.50 6.05 3.56
C THR A 47 -3.78 5.23 3.65
N ILE A 48 -4.53 5.40 4.74
CA ILE A 48 -5.79 4.69 4.98
C ILE A 48 -6.96 5.63 4.79
N SER A 49 -8.00 5.16 4.12
CA SER A 49 -9.30 5.82 4.05
C SER A 49 -10.38 4.87 4.55
N LEU A 50 -11.01 5.16 5.67
CA LEU A 50 -12.16 4.40 6.13
C LEU A 50 -13.38 4.77 5.29
N ARG A 51 -14.05 3.75 4.74
CA ARG A 51 -15.25 3.89 3.90
C ARG A 51 -15.07 4.79 2.67
N GLY A 52 -13.83 5.00 2.22
CA GLY A 52 -13.53 5.80 1.04
C GLY A 52 -13.77 7.31 1.19
N ILE A 53 -13.94 7.84 2.41
CA ILE A 53 -14.23 9.28 2.62
C ILE A 53 -13.00 10.18 2.70
N GLY A 54 -11.83 9.61 2.48
CA GLY A 54 -10.55 10.31 2.42
C GLY A 54 -9.63 10.00 3.60
N SER A 55 -8.34 9.95 3.31
CA SER A 55 -7.31 9.64 4.30
C SER A 55 -7.11 10.75 5.33
N ASP A 56 -7.37 12.01 4.97
CA ASP A 56 -7.31 13.14 5.91
C ASP A 56 -8.46 13.14 6.93
N ARG A 57 -9.46 12.27 6.75
CA ARG A 57 -10.59 12.08 7.66
C ARG A 57 -10.53 10.76 8.43
N THR A 58 -9.42 10.05 8.29
CA THR A 58 -9.16 8.77 8.96
C THR A 58 -7.97 8.93 9.88
N LEU A 59 -8.22 8.89 11.18
CA LEU A 59 -7.17 9.05 12.17
C LEU A 59 -6.38 7.76 12.35
N THR A 60 -5.07 7.84 12.20
CA THR A 60 -4.15 6.73 12.47
C THR A 60 -3.43 6.93 13.80
N LEU A 61 -3.49 5.91 14.65
CA LEU A 61 -2.84 5.90 15.98
C LEU A 61 -1.84 4.72 16.08
N ILE A 62 -0.83 4.92 16.92
CA ILE A 62 0.04 3.85 17.44
C ILE A 62 -0.06 3.89 18.96
N ASN A 63 -0.46 2.77 19.57
CA ASN A 63 -0.69 2.66 21.03
C ASN A 63 -1.54 3.82 21.56
N GLY A 64 -2.60 4.20 20.82
CA GLY A 64 -3.50 5.30 21.18
C GLY A 64 -2.94 6.71 20.94
N LYS A 65 -1.71 6.86 20.45
CA LYS A 65 -1.08 8.15 20.17
C LYS A 65 -1.15 8.46 18.67
N ARG A 66 -1.46 9.72 18.32
CA ARG A 66 -1.53 10.17 16.92
C ARG A 66 -0.20 9.98 16.20
N MET A 67 -0.25 9.40 15.02
CA MET A 67 0.88 9.46 14.10
C MET A 67 1.03 10.87 13.51
N ALA A 68 2.28 11.27 13.32
CA ALA A 68 2.56 12.50 12.59
C ALA A 68 2.12 12.37 11.11
N PRO A 69 1.68 13.46 10.47
CA PRO A 69 1.46 13.49 9.03
C PRO A 69 2.70 13.05 8.28
N GLY A 70 2.52 12.16 7.30
CA GLY A 70 3.63 11.54 6.58
C GLY A 70 3.55 11.69 5.06
N THR A 71 2.63 12.51 4.55
CA THR A 71 2.46 12.73 3.11
C THR A 71 3.18 14.02 2.69
N ILE A 72 3.87 13.97 1.54
CA ILE A 72 4.65 15.11 1.02
C ILE A 72 3.74 16.27 0.59
N ASN A 73 2.48 16.00 0.29
CA ASN A 73 1.53 16.98 -0.27
C ASN A 73 0.76 17.79 0.80
N GLY A 74 1.20 17.76 2.06
CA GLY A 74 0.67 18.63 3.11
C GLY A 74 -0.67 18.21 3.72
N GLY A 75 -1.13 16.99 3.46
CA GLY A 75 -2.32 16.44 4.12
C GLY A 75 -2.07 16.01 5.57
N SER A 76 -3.14 15.76 6.32
CA SER A 76 -3.07 15.25 7.71
C SER A 76 -2.87 13.73 7.80
N ALA A 77 -2.92 13.04 6.68
CA ALA A 77 -2.82 11.58 6.62
C ALA A 77 -1.43 11.07 7.04
N ALA A 78 -1.41 10.03 7.86
CA ALA A 78 -0.18 9.36 8.27
C ALA A 78 0.29 8.38 7.19
N ASN A 79 1.62 8.28 7.02
CA ASN A 79 2.22 7.25 6.18
C ASN A 79 2.35 5.95 6.98
N ILE A 80 1.49 4.97 6.68
CA ILE A 80 1.45 3.69 7.39
C ILE A 80 2.65 2.79 7.09
N ASN A 81 3.44 3.06 6.04
CA ASN A 81 4.67 2.34 5.76
C ASN A 81 5.73 2.50 6.84
N ASN A 82 5.59 3.51 7.72
CA ASN A 82 6.47 3.71 8.86
C ASN A 82 6.13 2.79 10.05
N ILE A 83 5.03 2.03 9.97
CA ILE A 83 4.62 1.11 11.04
C ILE A 83 5.33 -0.24 10.84
N PRO A 84 6.14 -0.70 11.80
CA PRO A 84 6.84 -1.97 11.68
C PRO A 84 5.88 -3.13 11.91
N VAL A 85 5.49 -3.83 10.83
CA VAL A 85 4.57 -4.99 10.89
C VAL A 85 5.01 -6.02 11.92
N ALA A 86 6.32 -6.24 12.05
CA ALA A 86 6.87 -7.22 13.00
C ALA A 86 6.54 -6.93 14.48
N LEU A 87 6.27 -5.66 14.81
CA LEU A 87 5.91 -5.23 16.17
C LEU A 87 4.40 -5.13 16.38
N VAL A 88 3.57 -5.16 15.33
CA VAL A 88 2.12 -5.04 15.49
C VAL A 88 1.56 -6.31 16.12
N SER A 89 0.91 -6.15 17.26
CA SER A 89 0.19 -7.23 17.96
C SER A 89 -1.29 -7.25 17.61
N GLU A 90 -1.88 -6.09 17.32
CA GLU A 90 -3.30 -5.97 16.99
C GLU A 90 -3.54 -4.70 16.17
N VAL A 91 -4.51 -4.75 15.27
CA VAL A 91 -5.05 -3.57 14.58
C VAL A 91 -6.51 -3.41 14.96
N GLN A 92 -6.84 -2.28 15.55
CA GLN A 92 -8.20 -1.92 15.98
C GLN A 92 -8.79 -0.90 15.02
N VAL A 93 -9.93 -1.20 14.43
CA VAL A 93 -10.64 -0.29 13.53
C VAL A 93 -11.95 0.13 14.18
N VAL A 94 -12.08 1.42 14.47
CA VAL A 94 -13.28 2.03 15.04
C VAL A 94 -13.97 2.81 13.94
N THR A 95 -15.18 2.38 13.55
CA THR A 95 -15.95 3.03 12.50
C THR A 95 -17.10 3.86 13.11
N GLY A 96 -17.17 5.15 12.76
CA GLY A 96 -18.25 6.07 13.13
C GLY A 96 -18.13 6.64 14.55
N GLY A 97 -18.62 7.86 14.71
CA GLY A 97 -18.73 8.54 16.01
C GLY A 97 -17.43 8.90 16.73
N ALA A 98 -16.29 8.64 16.11
CA ALA A 98 -14.99 8.82 16.76
C ALA A 98 -14.56 10.30 16.85
N SER A 99 -15.11 11.18 16.02
CA SER A 99 -14.75 12.60 15.98
C SER A 99 -15.08 13.36 17.27
N SER A 100 -16.08 12.93 18.03
CA SER A 100 -16.42 13.53 19.32
C SER A 100 -15.34 13.31 20.39
N VAL A 101 -14.55 12.25 20.24
CA VAL A 101 -13.47 11.89 21.18
C VAL A 101 -12.10 12.30 20.62
N TYR A 102 -11.91 12.08 19.32
CA TYR A 102 -10.59 12.19 18.68
C TYR A 102 -10.41 13.43 17.80
N GLY A 103 -11.47 14.21 17.57
CA GLY A 103 -11.42 15.43 16.78
C GLY A 103 -11.77 15.23 15.30
N SER A 104 -11.61 16.31 14.51
CA SER A 104 -12.07 16.40 13.12
C SER A 104 -11.44 15.40 12.16
N ASP A 105 -10.25 14.93 12.45
CA ASP A 105 -9.53 13.97 11.59
C ASP A 105 -10.09 12.56 11.69
N ALA A 106 -10.95 12.31 12.70
CA ALA A 106 -11.58 11.01 12.93
C ALA A 106 -13.04 10.94 12.47
N ILE A 107 -13.43 11.75 11.47
CA ILE A 107 -14.79 11.73 10.91
C ILE A 107 -15.10 10.35 10.28
N GLY A 108 -14.16 9.78 9.54
CA GLY A 108 -14.25 8.44 8.96
C GLY A 108 -14.14 7.33 9.99
N GLY A 109 -13.41 7.61 11.04
CA GLY A 109 -13.09 6.71 12.12
C GLY A 109 -11.61 6.72 12.49
N VAL A 110 -11.21 5.70 13.25
CA VAL A 110 -9.85 5.56 13.80
C VAL A 110 -9.30 4.18 13.46
N VAL A 111 -8.05 4.12 13.06
CA VAL A 111 -7.27 2.89 12.96
C VAL A 111 -6.13 2.98 13.96
N ASN A 112 -6.13 2.12 14.96
CA ASN A 112 -5.14 2.09 16.03
C ASN A 112 -4.30 0.82 15.95
N PHE A 113 -3.00 1.01 15.78
CA PHE A 113 -2.03 -0.07 15.77
C PHE A 113 -1.47 -0.27 17.16
N ILE A 114 -1.74 -1.42 17.75
CA ILE A 114 -1.18 -1.80 19.04
C ILE A 114 0.13 -2.53 18.79
N LEU A 115 1.21 -2.02 19.33
CA LEU A 115 2.51 -2.65 19.25
C LEU A 115 2.71 -3.61 20.44
N ASN A 116 3.47 -4.67 20.18
CA ASN A 116 3.90 -5.59 21.23
C ASN A 116 5.04 -4.95 22.05
N ASP A 117 4.67 -4.22 23.07
CA ASP A 117 5.60 -3.53 23.98
C ASP A 117 6.05 -4.42 25.16
N ASN A 118 5.53 -5.65 25.25
CA ASN A 118 5.82 -6.59 26.32
C ASN A 118 6.45 -7.90 25.81
N PHE A 119 7.10 -7.83 24.66
CA PHE A 119 7.76 -8.99 24.07
C PHE A 119 8.91 -9.49 24.92
N GLN A 120 9.02 -10.80 25.09
CA GLN A 120 10.12 -11.45 25.79
C GLN A 120 10.74 -12.53 24.93
N GLY A 121 12.05 -12.52 24.82
CA GLY A 121 12.80 -13.49 24.05
C GLY A 121 13.40 -12.91 22.75
N PHE A 122 13.61 -13.79 21.80
CA PHE A 122 14.21 -13.47 20.50
C PHE A 122 13.32 -14.00 19.37
N LYS A 123 13.08 -13.16 18.36
CA LYS A 123 12.37 -13.56 17.14
C LYS A 123 13.15 -13.04 15.93
N ALA A 124 13.45 -13.91 14.99
CA ALA A 124 13.97 -13.55 13.69
C ALA A 124 13.01 -14.04 12.61
N SER A 125 12.79 -13.24 11.58
CA SER A 125 11.98 -13.60 10.43
C SER A 125 12.62 -13.13 9.14
N TYR A 126 12.42 -13.93 8.10
CA TYR A 126 12.73 -13.59 6.72
C TYR A 126 11.52 -13.88 5.88
N THR A 127 11.07 -12.88 5.13
CA THR A 127 9.97 -13.03 4.18
C THR A 127 10.46 -12.64 2.80
N HIS A 128 10.15 -13.47 1.81
CA HIS A 128 10.42 -13.20 0.41
C HIS A 128 9.13 -13.38 -0.36
N SER A 129 8.76 -12.37 -1.14
CA SER A 129 7.59 -12.40 -2.01
C SER A 129 7.93 -11.82 -3.38
N TYR A 130 7.21 -12.25 -4.40
CA TYR A 130 7.30 -11.74 -5.76
C TYR A 130 5.97 -11.93 -6.47
N TYR A 131 5.76 -11.19 -7.55
CA TYR A 131 4.58 -11.33 -8.41
C TYR A 131 4.93 -12.15 -9.65
N ASN A 132 4.14 -13.17 -9.90
CA ASN A 132 4.19 -13.98 -11.11
C ASN A 132 2.93 -13.69 -11.94
N HIS A 133 3.08 -13.35 -13.21
CA HIS A 133 1.98 -13.08 -14.10
C HIS A 133 2.28 -13.63 -15.50
N LYS A 134 1.25 -14.17 -16.15
CA LYS A 134 1.27 -14.53 -17.56
C LYS A 134 0.55 -13.47 -18.36
N ASN A 135 1.22 -12.97 -19.38
CA ASN A 135 0.69 -11.99 -20.33
C ASN A 135 -0.02 -12.74 -21.46
N GLU A 136 -1.29 -13.04 -21.29
CA GLU A 136 -2.09 -13.86 -22.21
C GLU A 136 -3.23 -13.05 -22.88
N ASP A 137 -3.32 -11.73 -22.63
CA ASP A 137 -4.32 -10.87 -23.25
C ASP A 137 -3.93 -10.55 -24.70
N SER A 138 -4.50 -11.34 -25.61
CA SER A 138 -4.22 -11.22 -27.06
C SER A 138 -4.67 -9.89 -27.64
N ASP A 139 -5.75 -9.30 -27.14
CA ASP A 139 -6.32 -8.07 -27.67
C ASP A 139 -5.45 -6.87 -27.27
N MET A 140 -5.01 -6.84 -26.03
CA MET A 140 -4.06 -5.83 -25.56
C MET A 140 -2.71 -5.94 -26.28
N ARG A 141 -2.20 -7.15 -26.46
CA ARG A 141 -0.95 -7.39 -27.19
C ARG A 141 -1.05 -6.91 -28.65
N ALA A 142 -2.17 -7.17 -29.32
CA ALA A 142 -2.40 -6.68 -30.68
C ALA A 142 -2.46 -5.14 -30.74
N LEU A 143 -3.06 -4.48 -29.77
CA LEU A 143 -3.08 -3.01 -29.68
C LEU A 143 -1.68 -2.42 -29.46
N VAL A 144 -0.88 -3.04 -28.60
CA VAL A 144 0.51 -2.63 -28.34
C VAL A 144 1.36 -2.77 -29.59
N GLU A 145 1.21 -3.89 -30.31
CA GLU A 145 1.90 -4.15 -31.59
C GLU A 145 1.50 -3.15 -32.66
N ALA A 146 0.19 -2.93 -32.83
CA ALA A 146 -0.33 -1.97 -33.82
C ALA A 146 0.16 -0.53 -33.56
N ALA A 147 0.42 -0.18 -32.30
CA ALA A 147 0.98 1.11 -31.92
C ALA A 147 2.52 1.18 -32.07
N GLY A 148 3.18 0.09 -32.42
CA GLY A 148 4.65 0.02 -32.55
C GLY A 148 5.42 0.04 -31.24
N TYR A 149 4.78 -0.30 -30.11
CA TYR A 149 5.44 -0.38 -28.82
C TYR A 149 6.03 -1.77 -28.57
N PRO A 150 7.08 -1.86 -27.71
CA PRO A 150 7.63 -3.15 -27.32
C PRO A 150 6.60 -4.02 -26.61
N GLN A 151 6.53 -5.29 -26.98
CA GLN A 151 5.67 -6.28 -26.34
C GLN A 151 6.16 -6.63 -24.94
N ALA A 152 5.21 -6.79 -24.01
CA ALA A 152 5.49 -7.41 -22.73
C ALA A 152 5.93 -8.88 -22.91
N PRO A 153 6.88 -9.40 -22.09
CA PRO A 153 7.27 -10.82 -22.16
C PRO A 153 6.09 -11.71 -21.78
N ASP A 154 6.05 -12.97 -22.29
CA ASP A 154 4.92 -13.88 -22.06
C ASP A 154 4.70 -14.20 -20.59
N THR A 155 5.76 -14.24 -19.79
CA THR A 155 5.69 -14.44 -18.35
C THR A 155 6.62 -13.46 -17.66
N VAL A 156 6.12 -12.85 -16.58
CA VAL A 156 6.90 -11.95 -15.74
C VAL A 156 6.99 -12.46 -14.31
N ASN A 157 8.20 -12.36 -13.76
CA ASN A 157 8.47 -12.48 -12.34
C ASN A 157 9.10 -11.16 -11.92
N VAL A 158 8.38 -10.35 -11.14
CA VAL A 158 8.79 -8.98 -10.79
C VAL A 158 8.37 -8.61 -9.37
N GLY A 159 8.89 -7.48 -8.90
CA GLY A 159 8.54 -6.95 -7.59
C GLY A 159 9.07 -7.80 -6.45
N ASP A 160 10.28 -8.35 -6.60
CA ASP A 160 10.98 -9.01 -5.51
C ASP A 160 10.94 -8.13 -4.26
N ASN A 161 10.43 -8.69 -3.17
CA ASN A 161 10.34 -8.02 -1.89
C ASN A 161 10.95 -8.93 -0.82
N LYS A 162 12.02 -8.47 -0.20
CA LYS A 162 12.78 -9.19 0.83
C LYS A 162 12.74 -8.39 2.12
N VAL A 163 12.24 -9.01 3.18
CA VAL A 163 12.12 -8.39 4.49
C VAL A 163 12.83 -9.26 5.52
N TRP A 164 13.82 -8.69 6.16
CA TRP A 164 14.50 -9.25 7.32
C TRP A 164 14.04 -8.50 8.55
N ALA A 165 13.61 -9.18 9.58
CA ALA A 165 13.29 -8.57 10.85
C ALA A 165 13.85 -9.41 12.00
N VAL A 166 14.44 -8.71 12.96
CA VAL A 166 14.93 -9.29 14.21
C VAL A 166 14.35 -8.48 15.35
N MET A 167 13.80 -9.16 16.33
CA MET A 167 13.23 -8.57 17.53
C MET A 167 13.80 -9.27 18.75
N PHE A 168 14.14 -8.47 19.75
CA PHE A 168 14.59 -8.92 21.08
C PHE A 168 13.80 -8.19 22.15
N GLY A 169 13.42 -8.92 23.19
CA GLY A 169 12.72 -8.34 24.33
C GLY A 169 13.15 -8.98 25.65
N ALA A 170 13.22 -8.16 26.68
CA ALA A 170 13.56 -8.60 28.03
C ALA A 170 12.82 -7.79 29.08
N SER A 171 12.40 -8.47 30.15
CA SER A 171 11.87 -7.81 31.35
C SER A 171 13.01 -7.14 32.12
N LEU A 172 12.74 -5.95 32.62
CA LEU A 172 13.60 -5.20 33.54
C LEU A 172 12.96 -5.19 34.93
N GLY A 173 13.13 -6.29 35.67
CA GLY A 173 12.46 -6.48 36.94
C GLY A 173 10.94 -6.59 36.80
N ASP A 174 10.21 -6.21 37.86
CA ASP A 174 8.76 -6.39 37.93
C ASP A 174 7.94 -5.29 37.23
N SER A 175 8.58 -4.20 36.80
CA SER A 175 7.88 -2.99 36.36
C SER A 175 8.30 -2.48 34.99
N GLY A 176 9.19 -3.15 34.28
CA GLY A 176 9.69 -2.68 32.98
C GLY A 176 9.90 -3.78 31.97
N ASN A 177 9.79 -3.40 30.71
CA ASN A 177 10.16 -4.22 29.56
C ASN A 177 10.94 -3.37 28.56
N VAL A 178 11.94 -3.97 27.92
CA VAL A 178 12.63 -3.38 26.78
C VAL A 178 12.42 -4.27 25.58
N THR A 179 11.83 -3.71 24.54
CA THR A 179 11.72 -4.36 23.24
C THR A 179 12.54 -3.55 22.22
N ALA A 180 13.45 -4.22 21.54
CA ALA A 180 14.24 -3.65 20.44
C ALA A 180 13.99 -4.44 19.17
N TYR A 181 13.97 -3.74 18.00
CA TYR A 181 13.86 -4.42 16.71
C TYR A 181 14.72 -3.73 15.67
N VAL A 182 15.11 -4.52 14.67
CA VAL A 182 15.75 -4.06 13.44
C VAL A 182 15.04 -4.72 12.27
N GLN A 183 14.69 -3.91 11.28
CA GLN A 183 14.08 -4.39 10.05
C GLN A 183 14.80 -3.82 8.84
N LYS A 184 15.09 -4.66 7.86
CA LYS A 184 15.55 -4.25 6.53
C LYS A 184 14.55 -4.75 5.50
N ARG A 185 14.07 -3.84 4.64
CA ARG A 185 13.20 -4.16 3.52
C ARG A 185 13.87 -3.74 2.22
N GLU A 186 13.87 -4.62 1.26
CA GLU A 186 14.32 -4.37 -0.10
C GLU A 186 13.16 -4.73 -1.03
N ARG A 187 12.78 -3.82 -1.90
CA ARG A 187 11.69 -4.02 -2.85
C ARG A 187 12.10 -3.52 -4.23
N ASP A 188 11.94 -4.38 -5.21
CA ASP A 188 12.17 -4.04 -6.60
C ASP A 188 10.95 -3.34 -7.22
N ALA A 189 11.21 -2.46 -8.16
CA ALA A 189 10.15 -1.75 -8.88
C ALA A 189 9.36 -2.71 -9.78
N ILE A 190 8.06 -2.47 -9.87
CA ILE A 190 7.16 -3.12 -10.81
C ILE A 190 6.88 -2.15 -11.95
N LEU A 191 7.35 -2.47 -13.15
CA LEU A 191 7.15 -1.62 -14.32
C LEU A 191 5.88 -2.03 -15.05
N GLN A 192 5.00 -1.08 -15.32
CA GLN A 192 3.76 -1.29 -16.07
C GLN A 192 3.99 -1.87 -17.46
N SER A 193 5.10 -1.51 -18.13
CA SER A 193 5.50 -2.04 -19.42
C SER A 193 5.79 -3.55 -19.45
N LYS A 194 5.84 -4.18 -18.31
CA LYS A 194 6.02 -5.64 -18.17
C LYS A 194 4.72 -6.43 -18.23
N TYR A 195 3.57 -5.75 -18.17
CA TYR A 195 2.25 -6.37 -18.15
C TYR A 195 1.47 -5.97 -19.39
N ASP A 196 0.81 -6.92 -20.06
CA ASP A 196 -0.03 -6.67 -21.24
C ASP A 196 -1.15 -5.68 -20.91
N VAL A 197 -1.84 -5.84 -19.79
CA VAL A 197 -2.96 -4.99 -19.34
C VAL A 197 -2.58 -3.54 -19.02
N SER A 198 -1.30 -3.22 -18.89
CA SER A 198 -0.82 -1.88 -18.55
C SER A 198 0.37 -1.41 -19.39
N ALA A 199 0.72 -2.16 -20.44
CA ALA A 199 1.83 -1.85 -21.33
C ALA A 199 1.63 -0.52 -22.08
N CYS A 200 0.39 -0.08 -22.25
CA CYS A 200 0.06 1.23 -22.78
C CYS A 200 -1.18 1.83 -22.11
N ALA A 201 -1.30 3.16 -22.17
CA ALA A 201 -2.51 3.85 -21.77
C ALA A 201 -3.57 3.64 -22.88
N LEU A 202 -4.68 3.02 -22.53
CA LEU A 202 -5.82 2.88 -23.43
C LEU A 202 -6.54 4.24 -23.56
N TRP A 203 -6.96 4.56 -24.76
CA TRP A 203 -7.84 5.68 -25.04
C TRP A 203 -8.96 5.25 -25.98
N ASP A 204 -10.10 5.91 -25.84
CA ASP A 204 -11.24 5.71 -26.72
C ASP A 204 -10.98 6.45 -28.04
N GLY A 205 -10.90 5.71 -29.13
CA GLY A 205 -10.73 6.25 -30.47
C GLY A 205 -11.98 6.98 -31.01
N GLY A 206 -13.08 6.96 -30.25
CA GLY A 206 -14.36 7.52 -30.61
C GLY A 206 -15.17 6.63 -31.55
N PRO A 207 -16.46 6.95 -31.74
CA PRO A 207 -17.42 6.09 -32.44
C PRO A 207 -17.16 5.91 -33.94
N GLN A 208 -16.22 6.63 -34.52
CA GLN A 208 -15.84 6.57 -35.93
C GLN A 208 -14.50 5.89 -36.20
N ALA A 209 -13.79 5.50 -35.17
CA ALA A 209 -12.52 4.78 -35.29
C ALA A 209 -12.76 3.33 -35.75
N ALA A 210 -11.94 2.83 -36.64
CA ALA A 210 -11.99 1.42 -37.07
C ALA A 210 -11.67 0.44 -35.92
N ASN A 211 -10.97 0.93 -34.90
CA ASN A 211 -10.79 0.26 -33.61
C ASN A 211 -11.23 1.21 -32.50
N PRO A 212 -12.22 0.81 -31.67
CA PRO A 212 -12.74 1.68 -30.61
C PRO A 212 -11.70 1.99 -29.53
N TYR A 213 -10.64 1.20 -29.44
CA TYR A 213 -9.57 1.39 -28.47
C TYR A 213 -8.22 1.61 -29.16
N GLY A 214 -7.49 2.58 -28.72
CA GLY A 214 -6.14 2.87 -29.16
C GLY A 214 -5.14 2.76 -27.98
N CYS A 215 -3.91 2.44 -28.33
CA CYS A 215 -2.77 2.41 -27.41
C CYS A 215 -2.04 3.75 -27.49
N GLY A 216 -2.25 4.61 -26.50
CA GLY A 216 -1.58 5.91 -26.38
C GLY A 216 -0.28 5.82 -25.58
N GLY A 217 0.67 6.72 -25.84
CA GLY A 217 1.84 6.88 -24.99
C GLY A 217 1.50 7.55 -23.65
N SER A 218 2.36 7.39 -22.65
CA SER A 218 2.24 8.11 -21.38
C SER A 218 2.35 9.62 -21.63
N GLY A 219 1.46 10.39 -21.02
CA GLY A 219 1.57 11.85 -21.00
C GLY A 219 2.70 12.38 -20.11
N THR A 220 3.24 11.51 -19.25
CA THR A 220 4.36 11.80 -18.33
C THR A 220 5.58 11.00 -18.79
N VAL A 221 6.34 11.53 -19.72
CA VAL A 221 7.63 10.97 -20.15
C VAL A 221 8.78 11.71 -19.46
N PRO A 222 9.90 11.05 -19.12
CA PRO A 222 11.01 11.67 -18.37
C PRO A 222 11.61 12.90 -19.05
N TRP A 223 11.54 12.96 -20.38
CA TRP A 223 12.04 14.07 -21.21
C TRP A 223 10.99 15.10 -21.61
N GLY A 224 9.78 15.01 -21.04
CA GLY A 224 8.69 15.93 -21.35
C GLY A 224 8.03 15.63 -22.72
N ARG A 225 6.83 16.13 -22.88
CA ARG A 225 6.07 16.08 -24.13
C ARG A 225 6.04 17.48 -24.73
N PHE A 226 6.67 17.65 -25.89
CA PHE A 226 6.55 18.88 -26.66
C PHE A 226 5.36 18.75 -27.62
N ALA A 227 4.33 19.55 -27.43
CA ALA A 227 3.29 19.71 -28.42
C ALA A 227 3.66 20.89 -29.31
N SER A 228 3.59 20.71 -30.64
CA SER A 228 3.65 21.86 -31.55
C SER A 228 2.40 22.68 -31.34
N PHE A 229 2.57 23.93 -30.93
CA PHE A 229 1.51 24.91 -30.97
C PHE A 229 1.37 25.31 -32.45
N GLY A 230 0.30 24.80 -33.10
CA GLY A 230 -0.13 25.26 -34.42
C GLY A 230 -0.93 26.52 -34.30
#